data_575a7e02a2dafb108d1f35a5e64489ab
#
_entry.id   575a7e02a2dafb108d1f35a5e64489ab
#
_cell.length_a   1.000
_cell.length_b   1.000
_cell.length_c   1.000
_cell.angle_alpha   90.00
_cell.angle_beta   90.00
_cell.angle_gamma   90.00
#
_symmetry.space_group_name_H-M   'P 1'
#
loop_
_entity.id
_entity.type
_entity.pdbx_description
1 polymer ?
#
loop_
_entity_poly.entity_id
_entity_poly.type
_entity_poly.pdbx_seq_one_letter_code
_entity_poly.pdbx_strand_id
1 'polypeptide(L)'
;MALTGLIPSFRLSLLTAVVAASAFALPAAAQTAAAPAPAAPPAAAPAADPTETHSVHDDWTVRCKGKDDKRACEAVQTLQTPDLAHILAHIAVRAEKDGLVRLIVLTPPGVWLPSNVALKVGGVADVVLTFKRCGQHCVASAELTKDQLAALKASSGKGDIVFEDGSRRPVILPLSFKGLGAAMQASLKG
;
A
#
# COMPACT_ATOMS: atom_id res chain seq x y z
N MET A 1 -49.31 -25.66 12.94
CA MET A 1 -49.90 -24.34 13.20
C MET A 1 -49.39 -23.40 12.13
N ALA A 2 -50.27 -23.10 11.17
CA ALA A 2 -49.98 -22.25 10.03
C ALA A 2 -50.32 -20.78 10.40
N LEU A 3 -49.43 -19.84 10.11
CA LEU A 3 -49.71 -18.42 10.17
C LEU A 3 -49.44 -17.80 8.79
N THR A 4 -50.56 -17.59 8.11
CA THR A 4 -50.72 -16.86 6.86
C THR A 4 -50.70 -15.36 7.19
N GLY A 5 -49.78 -14.58 6.64
CA GLY A 5 -49.69 -13.13 6.85
C GLY A 5 -49.71 -12.35 5.54
N LEU A 6 -50.78 -11.67 5.31
CA LEU A 6 -51.26 -10.72 4.29
C LEU A 6 -50.18 -9.85 3.63
N ILE A 7 -50.28 -9.78 2.29
CA ILE A 7 -49.63 -8.78 1.42
C ILE A 7 -50.58 -7.58 1.23
N PRO A 8 -50.18 -6.34 1.48
CA PRO A 8 -50.99 -5.18 1.11
C PRO A 8 -50.75 -4.80 -0.38
N SER A 9 -51.81 -4.79 -1.14
CA SER A 9 -51.88 -4.33 -2.53
C SER A 9 -51.74 -2.81 -2.59
N PHE A 10 -50.67 -2.31 -3.21
CA PHE A 10 -50.53 -0.90 -3.56
C PHE A 10 -51.31 -0.61 -4.85
N ARG A 11 -52.31 0.24 -4.74
CA ARG A 11 -53.10 0.73 -5.87
C ARG A 11 -52.30 1.80 -6.61
N LEU A 12 -52.07 1.56 -7.88
CA LEU A 12 -51.48 2.48 -8.85
C LEU A 12 -52.55 3.49 -9.32
N SER A 13 -52.45 4.73 -8.86
CA SER A 13 -53.29 5.83 -9.34
C SER A 13 -52.64 6.46 -10.57
N LEU A 14 -53.26 6.28 -11.75
CA LEU A 14 -52.95 7.02 -12.97
C LEU A 14 -53.45 8.48 -12.82
N LEU A 15 -52.52 9.43 -12.80
CA LEU A 15 -52.79 10.85 -13.01
C LEU A 15 -52.34 11.20 -14.43
N THR A 16 -53.33 11.40 -15.31
CA THR A 16 -53.17 11.96 -16.64
C THR A 16 -52.97 13.47 -16.54
N ALA A 17 -51.73 13.94 -16.76
CA ALA A 17 -51.43 15.36 -16.92
C ALA A 17 -51.35 15.68 -18.42
N VAL A 18 -52.29 16.51 -18.86
CA VAL A 18 -52.29 17.16 -20.17
C VAL A 18 -51.26 18.25 -20.19
N VAL A 19 -50.20 18.10 -21.00
CA VAL A 19 -49.20 19.14 -21.20
C VAL A 19 -49.45 19.84 -22.51
N ALA A 20 -49.84 21.13 -22.42
CA ALA A 20 -49.95 22.04 -23.55
C ALA A 20 -48.57 22.33 -24.15
N ALA A 21 -48.38 22.03 -25.41
CA ALA A 21 -47.17 22.33 -26.15
C ALA A 21 -47.08 23.83 -26.48
N SER A 22 -46.20 24.52 -25.77
CA SER A 22 -45.80 25.89 -26.16
C SER A 22 -44.48 25.77 -26.95
N ALA A 23 -44.57 26.04 -28.25
CA ALA A 23 -43.39 26.09 -29.13
C ALA A 23 -42.60 27.38 -28.87
N PHE A 24 -41.49 27.27 -28.14
CA PHE A 24 -40.47 28.33 -28.09
C PHE A 24 -39.41 28.04 -29.16
N ALA A 25 -39.41 28.87 -30.20
CA ALA A 25 -38.31 28.90 -31.17
C ALA A 25 -37.05 29.48 -30.49
N LEU A 26 -36.06 28.64 -30.23
CA LEU A 26 -34.74 29.07 -29.79
C LEU A 26 -33.87 29.41 -31.02
N PRO A 27 -33.14 30.55 -31.04
CA PRO A 27 -32.16 30.83 -32.09
C PRO A 27 -31.01 29.82 -32.00
N ALA A 28 -30.69 29.20 -33.12
CA ALA A 28 -29.50 28.34 -33.27
C ALA A 28 -28.25 29.19 -33.10
N ALA A 29 -27.67 29.19 -31.91
CA ALA A 29 -26.31 29.69 -31.70
C ALA A 29 -25.34 28.68 -32.35
N ALA A 30 -24.66 29.12 -33.41
CA ALA A 30 -23.56 28.37 -34.03
C ALA A 30 -22.47 28.14 -33.00
N GLN A 31 -22.35 26.92 -32.50
CA GLN A 31 -21.22 26.48 -31.69
C GLN A 31 -19.99 26.35 -32.60
N THR A 32 -19.14 27.36 -32.55
CA THR A 32 -17.80 27.27 -33.13
C THR A 32 -17.06 26.13 -32.41
N ALA A 33 -16.81 25.01 -33.11
CA ALA A 33 -16.01 23.94 -32.59
C ALA A 33 -14.62 24.48 -32.26
N ALA A 34 -14.31 24.58 -30.97
CA ALA A 34 -12.94 24.88 -30.50
C ALA A 34 -12.05 23.74 -30.95
N ALA A 35 -10.96 24.08 -31.66
CA ALA A 35 -9.93 23.12 -32.05
C ALA A 35 -9.37 22.44 -30.79
N PRO A 36 -9.04 21.13 -30.83
CA PRO A 36 -8.42 20.45 -29.70
C PRO A 36 -7.11 21.16 -29.33
N ALA A 37 -6.99 21.57 -28.08
CA ALA A 37 -5.76 22.10 -27.55
C ALA A 37 -4.64 21.05 -27.71
N PRO A 38 -3.40 21.44 -28.08
CA PRO A 38 -2.27 20.50 -28.13
C PRO A 38 -2.10 19.80 -26.80
N ALA A 39 -2.01 18.46 -26.84
CA ALA A 39 -1.74 17.66 -25.65
C ALA A 39 -0.47 18.17 -24.97
N ALA A 40 -0.59 18.50 -23.68
CA ALA A 40 0.57 18.90 -22.88
C ALA A 40 1.62 17.75 -22.92
N PRO A 41 2.92 18.09 -23.01
CA PRO A 41 3.98 17.08 -22.96
C PRO A 41 3.83 16.23 -21.70
N PRO A 42 4.13 14.90 -21.75
CA PRO A 42 4.14 14.07 -20.55
C PRO A 42 5.01 14.72 -19.49
N ALA A 43 4.50 14.86 -18.28
CA ALA A 43 5.28 15.37 -17.15
C ALA A 43 6.55 14.51 -17.04
N ALA A 44 7.71 15.16 -17.11
CA ALA A 44 8.99 14.50 -16.94
C ALA A 44 8.99 13.76 -15.59
N ALA A 45 9.39 12.49 -15.61
CA ALA A 45 9.58 11.73 -14.38
C ALA A 45 10.52 12.51 -13.45
N PRO A 46 10.30 12.53 -12.12
CA PRO A 46 11.17 13.22 -11.18
C PRO A 46 12.62 12.78 -11.43
N ALA A 47 13.52 13.72 -11.63
CA ALA A 47 14.94 13.44 -11.79
C ALA A 47 15.41 12.66 -10.54
N ALA A 48 16.09 11.53 -10.74
CA ALA A 48 16.66 10.75 -9.63
C ALA A 48 17.62 11.65 -8.84
N ASP A 49 17.49 11.66 -7.51
CA ASP A 49 18.40 12.38 -6.62
C ASP A 49 19.82 11.80 -6.82
N PRO A 50 20.84 12.59 -7.20
CA PRO A 50 22.17 12.10 -7.45
C PRO A 50 22.86 11.49 -6.21
N THR A 51 22.25 11.64 -5.04
CA THR A 51 22.70 11.03 -3.77
C THR A 51 21.98 9.73 -3.44
N GLU A 52 21.04 9.28 -4.28
CA GLU A 52 20.30 8.04 -4.08
C GLU A 52 20.83 6.93 -5.02
N THR A 53 21.15 5.79 -4.47
CA THR A 53 21.58 4.61 -5.22
C THR A 53 20.65 3.44 -4.94
N HIS A 54 20.40 2.62 -5.97
CA HIS A 54 19.56 1.44 -5.91
C HIS A 54 20.30 0.21 -6.40
N SER A 55 20.09 -0.93 -5.74
CA SER A 55 20.49 -2.24 -6.25
C SER A 55 19.39 -3.27 -6.01
N VAL A 56 19.16 -4.14 -6.99
CA VAL A 56 18.10 -5.14 -6.95
C VAL A 56 18.68 -6.49 -6.57
N HIS A 57 18.01 -7.18 -5.65
CA HIS A 57 18.34 -8.52 -5.16
C HIS A 57 17.06 -9.37 -5.22
N ASP A 58 16.81 -10.02 -6.34
CA ASP A 58 15.55 -10.73 -6.64
C ASP A 58 14.31 -9.86 -6.37
N ASP A 59 13.51 -10.17 -5.35
CA ASP A 59 12.29 -9.45 -5.01
C ASP A 59 12.51 -8.27 -4.03
N TRP A 60 13.76 -7.99 -3.68
CA TRP A 60 14.15 -6.91 -2.77
C TRP A 60 15.03 -5.87 -3.48
N THR A 61 14.85 -4.63 -3.07
CA THR A 61 15.68 -3.52 -3.54
C THR A 61 16.41 -2.89 -2.36
N VAL A 62 17.71 -2.68 -2.48
CA VAL A 62 18.45 -1.86 -1.53
C VAL A 62 18.44 -0.43 -2.03
N ARG A 63 17.99 0.47 -1.17
CA ARG A 63 18.03 1.93 -1.39
C ARG A 63 19.01 2.54 -0.41
N CYS A 64 19.92 3.36 -0.91
CA CYS A 64 20.82 4.12 -0.07
C CYS A 64 20.68 5.62 -0.39
N LYS A 65 20.60 6.45 0.64
CA LYS A 65 20.53 7.90 0.55
C LYS A 65 21.69 8.55 1.31
N GLY A 66 22.18 9.65 0.78
CA GLY A 66 23.29 10.40 1.36
C GLY A 66 24.65 9.95 0.85
N LYS A 67 25.71 10.58 1.39
CA LYS A 67 27.11 10.36 1.02
C LYS A 67 27.93 10.10 2.27
N ASP A 68 29.00 9.33 2.11
CA ASP A 68 29.99 9.05 3.14
C ASP A 68 29.35 8.54 4.45
N ASP A 69 29.73 9.08 5.57
CA ASP A 69 29.24 8.74 6.92
C ASP A 69 27.77 9.12 7.19
N LYS A 70 27.15 9.88 6.29
CA LYS A 70 25.70 10.18 6.31
C LYS A 70 24.88 9.25 5.42
N ARG A 71 25.54 8.28 4.80
CA ARG A 71 24.85 7.31 3.97
C ARG A 71 23.99 6.38 4.82
N ALA A 72 22.74 6.23 4.47
CA ALA A 72 21.80 5.33 5.11
C ALA A 72 21.19 4.41 4.05
N CYS A 73 21.30 3.11 4.26
CA CYS A 73 20.78 2.09 3.36
C CYS A 73 19.66 1.30 4.03
N GLU A 74 18.69 0.88 3.23
CA GLU A 74 17.62 0.00 3.65
C GLU A 74 17.32 -1.05 2.57
N ALA A 75 17.02 -2.28 2.96
CA ALA A 75 16.48 -3.30 2.08
C ALA A 75 14.97 -3.19 2.09
N VAL A 76 14.34 -3.03 0.93
CA VAL A 76 12.89 -2.77 0.81
C VAL A 76 12.22 -3.74 -0.13
N GLN A 77 10.95 -4.08 0.18
CA GLN A 77 10.01 -4.69 -0.74
C GLN A 77 8.69 -3.94 -0.67
N THR A 78 8.09 -3.65 -1.83
CA THR A 78 6.79 -2.99 -1.93
C THR A 78 5.78 -3.99 -2.45
N LEU A 79 4.72 -4.21 -1.68
CA LEU A 79 3.59 -5.04 -2.06
C LEU A 79 2.52 -4.15 -2.70
N GLN A 80 2.06 -4.55 -3.88
CA GLN A 80 1.11 -3.79 -4.68
C GLN A 80 -0.04 -4.69 -5.13
N THR A 81 -1.16 -4.07 -5.52
CA THR A 81 -2.23 -4.79 -6.22
C THR A 81 -1.73 -5.33 -7.56
N PRO A 82 -2.35 -6.39 -8.13
CA PRO A 82 -1.92 -6.97 -9.40
C PRO A 82 -1.88 -5.99 -10.57
N ASP A 83 -2.70 -4.95 -10.55
CA ASP A 83 -2.74 -3.86 -11.52
C ASP A 83 -1.69 -2.77 -11.25
N LEU A 84 -0.88 -2.91 -10.19
CA LEU A 84 0.13 -1.96 -9.71
C LEU A 84 -0.44 -0.57 -9.34
N ALA A 85 -1.75 -0.43 -9.27
CA ALA A 85 -2.41 0.85 -9.02
C ALA A 85 -2.31 1.30 -7.55
N HIS A 86 -2.25 0.33 -6.61
CA HIS A 86 -2.25 0.62 -5.18
C HIS A 86 -1.14 -0.09 -4.43
N ILE A 87 -0.47 0.64 -3.55
CA ILE A 87 0.50 0.08 -2.61
C ILE A 87 -0.29 -0.48 -1.42
N LEU A 88 -0.12 -1.78 -1.16
CA LEU A 88 -0.74 -2.50 -0.04
C LEU A 88 0.12 -2.45 1.22
N ALA A 89 1.43 -2.55 1.06
CA ALA A 89 2.40 -2.38 2.12
C ALA A 89 3.78 -2.08 1.57
N HIS A 90 4.60 -1.43 2.39
CA HIS A 90 6.02 -1.24 2.11
C HIS A 90 6.80 -1.75 3.31
N ILE A 91 7.69 -2.69 3.07
CA ILE A 91 8.49 -3.36 4.09
C ILE A 91 9.93 -2.91 3.95
N ALA A 92 10.56 -2.48 5.04
CA ALA A 92 11.96 -2.05 5.04
C ALA A 92 12.72 -2.67 6.22
N VAL A 93 13.96 -3.07 5.95
CA VAL A 93 14.93 -3.50 6.98
C VAL A 93 16.15 -2.60 6.87
N ARG A 94 16.53 -1.96 7.98
CA ARG A 94 17.68 -1.06 8.01
C ARG A 94 18.46 -1.15 9.32
N ALA A 95 19.74 -0.81 9.26
CA ALA A 95 20.54 -0.54 10.45
C ALA A 95 20.23 0.86 11.00
N GLU A 96 20.15 0.97 12.31
CA GLU A 96 20.08 2.24 13.02
C GLU A 96 21.50 2.65 13.49
N LYS A 97 21.65 3.92 13.86
CA LYS A 97 22.95 4.47 14.28
C LYS A 97 23.52 3.82 15.55
N ASP A 98 22.67 3.24 16.37
CA ASP A 98 23.02 2.49 17.59
C ASP A 98 23.44 1.03 17.31
N GLY A 99 23.48 0.64 16.05
CA GLY A 99 23.81 -0.73 15.61
C GLY A 99 22.68 -1.73 15.69
N LEU A 100 21.48 -1.29 16.11
CA LEU A 100 20.28 -2.12 16.08
C LEU A 100 19.77 -2.25 14.65
N VAL A 101 19.11 -3.35 14.35
CA VAL A 101 18.42 -3.55 13.06
C VAL A 101 16.94 -3.45 13.28
N ARG A 102 16.30 -2.58 12.50
CA ARG A 102 14.87 -2.32 12.59
C ARG A 102 14.14 -2.83 11.37
N LEU A 103 13.05 -3.57 11.62
CA LEU A 103 12.04 -3.91 10.62
C LEU A 103 10.93 -2.86 10.71
N ILE A 104 10.53 -2.33 9.56
CA ILE A 104 9.51 -1.31 9.42
C ILE A 104 8.49 -1.78 8.40
N VAL A 105 7.21 -1.62 8.72
CA VAL A 105 6.11 -1.87 7.78
C VAL A 105 5.27 -0.59 7.70
N LEU A 106 5.08 -0.10 6.48
CA LEU A 106 4.15 0.96 6.18
C LEU A 106 2.90 0.34 5.55
N THR A 107 1.74 0.70 6.08
CA THR A 107 0.44 0.32 5.51
C THR A 107 -0.35 1.56 5.10
N PRO A 108 -1.34 1.46 4.21
CA PRO A 108 -2.32 2.51 4.02
C PRO A 108 -3.01 2.88 5.34
N PRO A 109 -3.63 4.05 5.45
CA PRO A 109 -4.48 4.39 6.60
C PRO A 109 -5.72 3.50 6.66
N GLY A 110 -6.39 3.47 7.82
CA GLY A 110 -7.58 2.64 8.02
C GLY A 110 -7.29 1.26 8.61
N VAL A 111 -6.14 1.09 9.27
CA VAL A 111 -5.79 -0.11 10.05
C VAL A 111 -6.27 0.02 11.49
N TRP A 112 -6.51 -1.11 12.17
CA TRP A 112 -6.85 -1.17 13.59
C TRP A 112 -5.56 -1.09 14.43
N LEU A 113 -5.26 0.09 14.96
CA LEU A 113 -4.00 0.37 15.67
C LEU A 113 -3.72 -0.47 16.93
N PRO A 114 -4.74 -0.86 17.73
CA PRO A 114 -4.49 -1.74 18.88
C PRO A 114 -4.01 -3.14 18.50
N SER A 115 -4.29 -3.60 17.27
CA SER A 115 -3.69 -4.80 16.71
C SER A 115 -2.27 -4.48 16.23
N ASN A 116 -1.33 -5.36 16.48
CA ASN A 116 0.03 -5.24 15.95
C ASN A 116 0.08 -5.73 14.49
N VAL A 117 1.19 -5.45 13.82
CA VAL A 117 1.53 -6.11 12.55
C VAL A 117 2.39 -7.33 12.88
N ALA A 118 2.06 -8.49 12.32
CA ALA A 118 2.88 -9.69 12.44
C ALA A 118 3.56 -9.99 11.10
N LEU A 119 4.88 -10.15 11.10
CA LEU A 119 5.60 -10.79 10.00
C LEU A 119 5.75 -12.27 10.32
N LYS A 120 5.08 -13.09 9.52
CA LYS A 120 5.14 -14.55 9.61
C LYS A 120 6.25 -15.10 8.73
N VAL A 121 7.21 -15.73 9.37
CA VAL A 121 8.36 -16.37 8.70
C VAL A 121 8.22 -17.88 8.96
N GLY A 122 8.07 -18.66 7.91
CA GLY A 122 7.88 -20.11 8.07
C GLY A 122 8.98 -20.76 8.92
N GLY A 123 8.58 -21.50 9.95
CA GLY A 123 9.48 -22.27 10.83
C GLY A 123 10.15 -21.49 11.96
N VAL A 124 9.86 -20.20 12.14
CA VAL A 124 10.38 -19.38 13.24
C VAL A 124 9.26 -18.56 13.90
N ALA A 125 9.52 -18.02 15.08
CA ALA A 125 8.58 -17.16 15.79
C ALA A 125 8.27 -15.89 14.99
N ASP A 126 7.01 -15.48 14.98
CA ASP A 126 6.56 -14.27 14.30
C ASP A 126 7.30 -13.04 14.83
N VAL A 127 7.63 -12.11 13.92
CA VAL A 127 8.12 -10.79 14.32
C VAL A 127 6.92 -9.87 14.48
N VAL A 128 6.68 -9.41 15.71
CA VAL A 128 5.56 -8.52 16.03
C VAL A 128 6.02 -7.07 16.01
N LEU A 129 5.39 -6.25 15.15
CA LEU A 129 5.67 -4.83 15.01
C LEU A 129 4.52 -4.02 15.61
N THR A 130 4.85 -3.05 16.44
CA THR A 130 3.87 -2.14 17.03
C THR A 130 3.69 -0.90 16.16
N PHE A 131 2.46 -0.47 15.94
CA PHE A 131 2.18 0.81 15.29
C PHE A 131 2.73 1.97 16.12
N LYS A 132 3.47 2.87 15.50
CA LYS A 132 4.09 4.05 16.13
C LYS A 132 3.37 5.35 15.80
N ARG A 133 2.85 5.45 14.58
CA ARG A 133 2.14 6.64 14.10
C ARG A 133 1.32 6.31 12.87
N CYS A 134 0.27 7.09 12.63
CA CYS A 134 -0.47 7.14 11.37
C CYS A 134 -0.60 8.58 10.87
N GLY A 135 -0.59 8.75 9.58
CA GLY A 135 -0.83 9.97 8.83
C GLY A 135 -1.27 9.55 7.43
N GLN A 136 -0.55 9.98 6.40
CA GLN A 136 -0.76 9.47 5.03
C GLN A 136 -0.51 7.95 4.94
N HIS A 137 0.33 7.41 5.82
CA HIS A 137 0.60 5.98 6.01
C HIS A 137 0.68 5.68 7.50
N CYS A 138 0.33 4.46 7.89
CA CYS A 138 0.56 3.95 9.23
C CYS A 138 1.91 3.23 9.27
N VAL A 139 2.72 3.54 10.26
CA VAL A 139 4.06 3.01 10.43
C VAL A 139 4.09 2.08 11.64
N ALA A 140 4.36 0.81 11.41
CA ALA A 140 4.67 -0.17 12.45
C ALA A 140 6.16 -0.51 12.41
N SER A 141 6.77 -0.76 13.58
CA SER A 141 8.17 -1.15 13.62
C SER A 141 8.50 -2.02 14.83
N ALA A 142 9.55 -2.84 14.65
CA ALA A 142 10.18 -3.63 15.71
C ALA A 142 11.70 -3.61 15.54
N GLU A 143 12.41 -3.70 16.65
CA GLU A 143 13.84 -4.02 16.67
C GLU A 143 13.98 -5.53 16.58
N LEU A 144 14.86 -5.98 15.67
CA LEU A 144 15.08 -7.40 15.44
C LEU A 144 16.10 -7.93 16.47
N THR A 145 15.74 -9.02 17.12
CA THR A 145 16.71 -9.80 17.90
C THR A 145 17.74 -10.45 16.97
N LYS A 146 18.86 -10.89 17.53
CA LYS A 146 19.89 -11.60 16.77
C LYS A 146 19.35 -12.85 16.08
N ASP A 147 18.48 -13.59 16.75
CA ASP A 147 17.89 -14.82 16.21
C ASP A 147 16.89 -14.51 15.09
N GLN A 148 16.03 -13.50 15.27
CA GLN A 148 15.12 -13.02 14.21
C GLN A 148 15.89 -12.52 12.99
N LEU A 149 16.97 -11.76 13.21
CA LEU A 149 17.83 -11.28 12.13
C LEU A 149 18.50 -12.44 11.38
N ALA A 150 19.00 -13.45 12.10
CA ALA A 150 19.59 -14.64 11.50
C ALA A 150 18.55 -15.44 10.71
N ALA A 151 17.36 -15.63 11.26
CA ALA A 151 16.26 -16.32 10.59
C ALA A 151 15.82 -15.61 9.30
N LEU A 152 15.65 -14.27 9.34
CA LEU A 152 15.31 -13.48 8.16
C LEU A 152 16.39 -13.56 7.08
N LYS A 153 17.68 -13.51 7.45
CA LYS A 153 18.78 -13.66 6.49
C LYS A 153 18.84 -15.04 5.84
N ALA A 154 18.43 -16.08 6.56
CA ALA A 154 18.40 -17.45 6.06
C ALA A 154 17.11 -17.78 5.25
N SER A 155 16.07 -16.93 5.36
CA SER A 155 14.79 -17.18 4.69
C SER A 155 14.91 -16.91 3.18
N SER A 156 14.29 -17.81 2.39
CA SER A 156 14.28 -17.71 0.92
C SER A 156 12.89 -18.01 0.31
N GLY A 157 11.94 -18.45 1.14
CA GLY A 157 10.60 -18.83 0.72
C GLY A 157 9.61 -17.66 0.72
N LYS A 158 8.38 -17.96 1.10
CA LYS A 158 7.29 -17.00 1.28
C LYS A 158 6.91 -16.90 2.74
N GLY A 159 6.40 -15.75 3.13
CA GLY A 159 5.76 -15.48 4.40
C GLY A 159 4.62 -14.52 4.21
N ASP A 160 4.09 -14.00 5.30
CA ASP A 160 2.95 -13.10 5.27
C ASP A 160 3.16 -11.91 6.20
N ILE A 161 2.70 -10.74 5.76
CA ILE A 161 2.42 -9.61 6.63
C ILE A 161 0.95 -9.70 7.02
N VAL A 162 0.66 -9.73 8.31
CA VAL A 162 -0.71 -9.84 8.86
C VAL A 162 -0.99 -8.67 9.77
N PHE A 163 -2.12 -8.00 9.55
CA PHE A 163 -2.65 -6.94 10.41
C PHE A 163 -4.18 -6.89 10.31
N GLU A 164 -4.84 -6.03 11.05
CA GLU A 164 -6.30 -5.84 10.97
C GLU A 164 -6.66 -4.50 10.32
N ASP A 165 -7.70 -4.51 9.48
CA ASP A 165 -8.30 -3.28 8.97
C ASP A 165 -9.12 -2.55 10.06
N GLY A 166 -9.63 -1.35 9.77
CA GLY A 166 -10.43 -0.57 10.70
C GLY A 166 -11.72 -1.25 11.17
N SER A 167 -12.17 -2.29 10.47
CA SER A 167 -13.32 -3.15 10.85
C SER A 167 -12.89 -4.42 11.59
N ARG A 168 -11.64 -4.52 12.01
CA ARG A 168 -11.02 -5.68 12.68
C ARG A 168 -11.00 -6.96 11.82
N ARG A 169 -11.05 -6.83 10.52
CA ARG A 169 -10.90 -7.97 9.63
C ARG A 169 -9.42 -8.22 9.36
N PRO A 170 -8.95 -9.47 9.37
CA PRO A 170 -7.55 -9.77 9.08
C PRO A 170 -7.22 -9.45 7.61
N VAL A 171 -6.14 -8.73 7.41
CA VAL A 171 -5.50 -8.50 6.11
C VAL A 171 -4.23 -9.32 6.08
N ILE A 172 -4.11 -10.20 5.09
CA ILE A 172 -2.95 -11.09 4.92
C ILE A 172 -2.32 -10.75 3.57
N LEU A 173 -1.09 -10.28 3.60
CA LEU A 173 -0.34 -9.90 2.40
C LEU A 173 0.86 -10.82 2.22
N PRO A 174 0.92 -11.61 1.14
CA PRO A 174 2.04 -12.50 0.89
C PRO A 174 3.32 -11.68 0.65
N LEU A 175 4.41 -12.10 1.30
CA LEU A 175 5.74 -11.52 1.20
C LEU A 175 6.72 -12.57 0.66
N SER A 176 7.62 -12.15 -0.20
CA SER A 176 8.73 -12.99 -0.67
C SER A 176 9.99 -12.74 0.17
N PHE A 177 10.65 -13.80 0.59
CA PHE A 177 11.99 -13.71 1.21
C PHE A 177 13.11 -13.93 0.21
N LYS A 178 12.78 -14.19 -1.07
CA LYS A 178 13.78 -14.39 -2.11
C LYS A 178 14.62 -13.13 -2.29
N GLY A 179 15.93 -13.23 -2.09
CA GLY A 179 16.86 -12.11 -2.17
C GLY A 179 16.99 -11.28 -0.89
N LEU A 180 16.14 -11.49 0.14
CA LEU A 180 16.18 -10.72 1.38
C LEU A 180 17.56 -10.80 2.06
N GLY A 181 18.13 -12.00 2.21
CA GLY A 181 19.43 -12.19 2.86
C GLY A 181 20.54 -11.38 2.18
N ALA A 182 20.60 -11.40 0.85
CA ALA A 182 21.57 -10.62 0.06
C ALA A 182 21.30 -9.11 0.18
N ALA A 183 20.05 -8.68 0.09
CA ALA A 183 19.67 -7.28 0.25
C ALA A 183 20.00 -6.75 1.64
N MET A 184 19.71 -7.50 2.71
CA MET A 184 20.10 -7.13 4.07
C MET A 184 21.62 -7.05 4.23
N GLN A 185 22.38 -8.00 3.66
CA GLN A 185 23.82 -7.95 3.72
C GLN A 185 24.38 -6.69 3.02
N ALA A 186 23.79 -6.30 1.88
CA ALA A 186 24.19 -5.11 1.16
C ALA A 186 23.79 -3.82 1.92
N SER A 187 22.58 -3.76 2.48
CA SER A 187 22.08 -2.56 3.19
C SER A 187 22.76 -2.34 4.56
N LEU A 188 23.21 -3.41 5.24
CA LEU A 188 23.85 -3.29 6.56
C LEU A 188 25.35 -3.00 6.49
N LYS A 189 25.95 -3.00 5.30
CA LYS A 189 27.37 -2.68 5.04
C LYS A 189 27.58 -1.26 4.52
N GLY A 190 26.49 -0.56 4.13
CA GLY A 190 26.53 0.74 3.46
C GLY A 190 26.52 1.94 4.37
#